data_eacce5744a714588214f81cc559d6876
#
_entry.id   eacce5744a714588214f81cc559d6876
#
_cell.length_a   1.000
_cell.length_b   1.000
_cell.length_c   1.000
_cell.angle_alpha   90.00
_cell.angle_beta   90.00
_cell.angle_gamma   90.00
#
_symmetry.space_group_name_H-M   'P 1'
#
loop_
_entity.id
_entity.type
_entity.pdbx_description
1 polymer ?
#
loop_
_entity_poly.entity_id
_entity_poly.type
_entity_poly.pdbx_seq_one_letter_code
_entity_poly.pdbx_strand_id
1 'polypeptide(L)'
;LILGYANADENIRAVILNGSRANPNRKPDPFNDFDIVYLVRDLTPCKEKAYYKDFGEILVFERTDESELFKEHFPEFVCYLMQFADGNRIDLTVSSIDRWEGYCYDDHLSVVLLDKDNALPKLPVPNESTHYVKKPTERMFFDCRTEFWWVSPYVSKGLWRGQLLFA
;
A
#
# COMPACT_ATOMS: atom_id res chain seq x y z
N LEU A 1 -8.92 -12.62 -12.76
CA LEU A 1 -8.13 -11.70 -13.56
C LEU A 1 -6.68 -11.64 -13.06
N ILE A 2 -6.40 -11.09 -11.88
CA ILE A 2 -5.06 -10.93 -11.26
C ILE A 2 -4.27 -12.24 -11.23
N LEU A 3 -4.86 -13.32 -10.68
CA LEU A 3 -4.21 -14.63 -10.61
C LEU A 3 -4.06 -15.30 -11.98
N GLY A 4 -5.01 -15.08 -12.89
CA GLY A 4 -4.89 -15.58 -14.27
C GLY A 4 -3.69 -14.98 -14.99
N TYR A 5 -3.50 -13.66 -14.86
CA TYR A 5 -2.34 -12.96 -15.40
C TYR A 5 -1.03 -13.47 -14.75
N ALA A 6 -1.01 -13.55 -13.43
CA ALA A 6 0.17 -14.01 -12.71
C ALA A 6 0.55 -15.46 -13.06
N ASN A 7 -0.43 -16.35 -13.26
CA ASN A 7 -0.16 -17.73 -13.69
C ASN A 7 0.45 -17.82 -15.10
N ALA A 8 0.04 -16.94 -16.01
CA ALA A 8 0.54 -16.91 -17.38
C ALA A 8 1.94 -16.29 -17.51
N ASP A 9 2.36 -15.46 -16.59
CA ASP A 9 3.68 -14.79 -16.60
C ASP A 9 4.68 -15.55 -15.73
N GLU A 10 5.66 -16.22 -16.36
CA GLU A 10 6.69 -16.99 -15.66
C GLU A 10 7.64 -16.13 -14.80
N ASN A 11 7.70 -14.83 -15.03
CA ASN A 11 8.49 -13.91 -14.21
C ASN A 11 7.81 -13.65 -12.86
N ILE A 12 6.47 -13.74 -12.76
CA ILE A 12 5.73 -13.60 -11.51
C ILE A 12 5.80 -14.93 -10.75
N ARG A 13 6.40 -14.93 -9.56
CA ARG A 13 6.61 -16.13 -8.74
C ARG A 13 5.59 -16.25 -7.62
N ALA A 14 5.16 -15.13 -7.05
CA ALA A 14 4.13 -15.13 -6.03
C ALA A 14 3.20 -13.93 -6.14
N VAL A 15 2.02 -14.06 -5.57
CA VAL A 15 1.01 -13.00 -5.44
C VAL A 15 0.58 -12.90 -4.00
N ILE A 16 0.64 -11.69 -3.44
CA ILE A 16 0.17 -11.40 -2.10
C ILE A 16 -0.99 -10.39 -2.20
N LEU A 17 -2.02 -10.60 -1.40
CA LEU A 17 -3.07 -9.63 -1.12
C LEU A 17 -2.78 -9.01 0.23
N ASN A 18 -2.66 -7.70 0.28
CA ASN A 18 -2.46 -6.92 1.49
C ASN A 18 -3.73 -6.14 1.87
N GLY A 19 -3.65 -5.42 2.98
CA GLY A 19 -4.59 -4.39 3.38
C GLY A 19 -5.98 -4.89 3.74
N SER A 20 -6.96 -4.03 3.52
CA SER A 20 -8.31 -4.19 4.08
C SER A 20 -9.06 -5.43 3.59
N ARG A 21 -8.80 -5.89 2.35
CA ARG A 21 -9.42 -7.11 1.79
C ARG A 21 -8.82 -8.40 2.35
N ALA A 22 -7.63 -8.35 2.92
CA ALA A 22 -7.03 -9.47 3.64
C ALA A 22 -7.61 -9.64 5.06
N ASN A 23 -8.34 -8.65 5.58
CA ASN A 23 -8.88 -8.68 6.93
C ASN A 23 -10.15 -9.53 7.04
N PRO A 24 -10.12 -10.68 7.75
CA PRO A 24 -11.28 -11.55 7.88
C PRO A 24 -12.41 -10.95 8.73
N ASN A 25 -12.11 -9.93 9.54
CA ASN A 25 -13.05 -9.29 10.46
C ASN A 25 -13.76 -8.08 9.84
N ARG A 26 -13.29 -7.59 8.68
CA ARG A 26 -13.88 -6.43 8.00
C ARG A 26 -15.01 -6.86 7.09
N LYS A 27 -16.13 -6.15 7.17
CA LYS A 27 -17.22 -6.32 6.19
C LYS A 27 -16.76 -5.71 4.86
N PRO A 28 -16.86 -6.45 3.74
CA PRO A 28 -16.60 -5.88 2.42
C PRO A 28 -17.52 -4.71 2.15
N ASP A 29 -17.00 -3.66 1.55
CA ASP A 29 -17.77 -2.53 1.03
C ASP A 29 -17.33 -2.21 -0.42
N PRO A 30 -18.13 -1.46 -1.19
CA PRO A 30 -17.82 -1.17 -2.61
C PRO A 30 -16.61 -0.26 -2.82
N PHE A 31 -16.07 0.34 -1.77
CA PHE A 31 -14.93 1.25 -1.84
C PHE A 31 -13.60 0.58 -1.46
N ASN A 32 -13.65 -0.71 -1.06
CA ASN A 32 -12.42 -1.43 -0.76
C ASN A 32 -11.61 -1.65 -2.05
N ASP A 33 -10.39 -1.15 -2.06
CA ASP A 33 -9.37 -1.42 -3.07
C ASP A 33 -8.78 -2.83 -2.98
N PHE A 34 -8.03 -3.20 -3.99
CA PHE A 34 -7.25 -4.42 -4.03
C PHE A 34 -5.77 -4.06 -3.95
N ASP A 35 -5.17 -4.21 -2.78
CA ASP A 35 -3.73 -4.05 -2.56
C ASP A 35 -3.01 -5.33 -2.97
N ILE A 36 -2.48 -5.37 -4.17
CA ILE A 36 -1.85 -6.57 -4.76
C ILE A 36 -0.35 -6.39 -4.87
N VAL A 37 0.39 -7.42 -4.50
CA VAL A 37 1.83 -7.49 -4.72
C VAL A 37 2.14 -8.65 -5.66
N TYR A 38 2.81 -8.36 -6.79
CA TYR A 38 3.48 -9.34 -7.61
C TYR A 38 4.94 -9.42 -7.21
N LEU A 39 5.37 -10.56 -6.72
CA LEU A 39 6.76 -10.86 -6.47
C LEU A 39 7.37 -11.52 -7.71
N VAL A 40 8.35 -10.86 -8.31
CA VAL A 40 8.94 -11.26 -9.60
C VAL A 40 10.39 -11.72 -9.44
N ARG A 41 10.84 -12.55 -10.37
CA ARG A 41 12.23 -13.02 -10.45
C ARG A 41 13.17 -11.90 -10.90
N ASP A 42 12.76 -11.14 -11.93
CA ASP A 42 13.48 -10.00 -12.46
C ASP A 42 12.56 -8.78 -12.56
N LEU A 43 12.92 -7.70 -11.87
CA LEU A 43 12.16 -6.45 -11.87
C LEU A 43 12.42 -5.60 -13.14
N THR A 44 13.55 -5.80 -13.82
CA THR A 44 13.97 -4.96 -14.94
C THR A 44 12.93 -4.90 -16.06
N PRO A 45 12.41 -6.03 -16.58
CA PRO A 45 11.40 -5.99 -17.64
C PRO A 45 10.06 -5.42 -17.15
N CYS A 46 9.80 -5.42 -15.83
CA CYS A 46 8.55 -4.93 -15.28
C CYS A 46 8.43 -3.41 -15.34
N LYS A 47 9.55 -2.69 -15.41
CA LYS A 47 9.57 -1.23 -15.54
C LYS A 47 9.00 -0.74 -16.88
N GLU A 48 9.12 -1.55 -17.92
CA GLU A 48 8.62 -1.27 -19.26
C GLU A 48 7.24 -1.90 -19.54
N LYS A 49 6.86 -2.89 -18.72
CA LYS A 49 5.66 -3.70 -18.94
C LYS A 49 4.41 -2.96 -18.46
N ALA A 50 3.43 -2.87 -19.32
CA ALA A 50 2.16 -2.22 -19.02
C ALA A 50 1.14 -3.24 -18.44
N TYR A 51 1.33 -3.68 -17.21
CA TYR A 51 0.44 -4.64 -16.53
C TYR A 51 -1.03 -4.21 -16.50
N TYR A 52 -1.28 -2.91 -16.51
CA TYR A 52 -2.61 -2.33 -16.41
C TYR A 52 -3.51 -2.58 -17.61
N LYS A 53 -2.96 -2.84 -18.80
CA LYS A 53 -3.72 -2.87 -20.05
C LYS A 53 -4.77 -3.99 -20.11
N ASP A 54 -4.55 -5.06 -19.34
CA ASP A 54 -5.41 -6.26 -19.38
C ASP A 54 -6.44 -6.29 -18.23
N PHE A 55 -6.46 -5.27 -17.37
CA PHE A 55 -7.31 -5.29 -16.17
C PHE A 55 -8.67 -4.63 -16.33
N GLY A 56 -8.87 -3.82 -17.36
CA GLY A 56 -10.14 -3.16 -17.65
C GLY A 56 -9.98 -1.74 -18.17
N GLU A 57 -11.10 -1.04 -18.33
CA GLU A 57 -11.12 0.37 -18.71
C GLU A 57 -10.71 1.24 -17.52
N ILE A 58 -9.58 1.94 -17.65
CA ILE A 58 -9.01 2.77 -16.60
C ILE A 58 -9.52 4.20 -16.72
N LEU A 59 -10.02 4.75 -15.61
CA LEU A 59 -10.42 6.16 -15.49
C LEU A 59 -9.27 7.04 -14.96
N VAL A 60 -8.54 6.53 -13.95
CA VAL A 60 -7.40 7.24 -13.34
C VAL A 60 -6.25 6.27 -13.21
N PHE A 61 -5.07 6.72 -13.58
CA PHE A 61 -3.85 5.92 -13.55
C PHE A 61 -2.67 6.75 -13.07
N GLU A 62 -1.89 6.17 -12.18
CA GLU A 62 -0.62 6.73 -11.73
C GLU A 62 0.44 5.64 -11.61
N ARG A 63 1.66 5.95 -12.04
CA ARG A 63 2.87 5.18 -11.75
C ARG A 63 3.74 5.96 -10.79
N THR A 64 3.79 5.53 -9.54
CA THR A 64 4.49 6.28 -8.49
C THR A 64 6.00 6.26 -8.66
N ASP A 65 6.56 5.22 -9.28
CA ASP A 65 7.99 5.10 -9.59
C ASP A 65 8.45 6.02 -10.73
N GLU A 66 7.53 6.52 -11.56
CA GLU A 66 7.78 7.52 -12.61
C GLU A 66 7.42 8.95 -12.17
N SER A 67 6.72 9.10 -11.05
CA SER A 67 6.29 10.39 -10.54
C SER A 67 7.47 11.17 -9.96
N GLU A 68 7.64 12.43 -10.37
CA GLU A 68 8.65 13.32 -9.77
C GLU A 68 8.38 13.59 -8.29
N LEU A 69 7.12 13.46 -7.85
CA LEU A 69 6.73 13.65 -6.45
C LEU A 69 7.18 12.52 -5.54
N PHE A 70 7.29 11.28 -6.07
CA PHE A 70 7.57 10.07 -5.29
C PHE A 70 8.88 9.37 -5.66
N LYS A 71 9.55 9.80 -6.72
CA LYS A 71 10.73 9.14 -7.30
C LYS A 71 11.86 8.85 -6.31
N GLU A 72 12.05 9.70 -5.31
CA GLU A 72 13.09 9.54 -4.29
C GLU A 72 12.74 8.47 -3.24
N HIS A 73 11.47 8.08 -3.15
CA HIS A 73 10.98 7.21 -2.09
C HIS A 73 10.88 5.74 -2.47
N PHE A 74 10.88 5.39 -3.79
CA PHE A 74 10.52 4.03 -4.24
C PHE A 74 11.41 3.47 -5.35
N PRO A 75 12.74 3.39 -5.21
CA PRO A 75 13.63 2.95 -6.30
C PRO A 75 13.55 1.44 -6.58
N GLU A 76 12.97 0.63 -5.69
CA GLU A 76 13.13 -0.82 -5.65
C GLU A 76 11.86 -1.60 -6.03
N PHE A 77 10.83 -0.92 -6.47
CA PHE A 77 9.60 -1.54 -6.96
C PHE A 77 8.92 -0.66 -8.01
N VAL A 78 7.97 -1.24 -8.72
CA VAL A 78 7.05 -0.53 -9.63
C VAL A 78 5.68 -0.54 -8.98
N CYS A 79 5.00 0.61 -8.93
CA CYS A 79 3.68 0.69 -8.34
C CYS A 79 2.71 1.36 -9.31
N TYR A 80 1.59 0.69 -9.54
CA TYR A 80 0.49 1.11 -10.40
C TYR A 80 -0.75 1.36 -9.52
N LEU A 81 -1.22 2.60 -9.48
CA LEU A 81 -2.48 2.96 -8.85
C LEU A 81 -3.53 3.10 -9.95
N MET A 82 -4.56 2.28 -9.92
CA MET A 82 -5.52 2.14 -11.00
C MET A 82 -6.95 2.22 -10.49
N GLN A 83 -7.72 3.21 -10.96
CA GLN A 83 -9.16 3.30 -10.76
C GLN A 83 -9.86 2.91 -12.06
N PHE A 84 -10.77 1.94 -12.02
CA PHE A 84 -11.46 1.43 -13.20
C PHE A 84 -12.88 1.98 -13.34
N ALA A 85 -13.41 1.93 -14.59
CA ALA A 85 -14.75 2.40 -14.94
C ALA A 85 -15.88 1.60 -14.24
N ASP A 86 -15.62 0.36 -13.84
CA ASP A 86 -16.54 -0.47 -13.07
C ASP A 86 -16.61 -0.15 -11.57
N GLY A 87 -15.83 0.86 -11.13
CA GLY A 87 -15.74 1.31 -9.73
C GLY A 87 -14.69 0.58 -8.92
N ASN A 88 -14.05 -0.47 -9.43
CA ASN A 88 -12.95 -1.14 -8.72
C ASN A 88 -11.68 -0.30 -8.74
N ARG A 89 -10.87 -0.45 -7.69
CA ARG A 89 -9.52 0.09 -7.58
C ARG A 89 -8.54 -1.03 -7.32
N ILE A 90 -7.41 -1.00 -8.04
CA ILE A 90 -6.29 -1.92 -7.83
C ILE A 90 -5.03 -1.09 -7.63
N ASP A 91 -4.38 -1.29 -6.50
CA ASP A 91 -3.06 -0.78 -6.19
C ASP A 91 -2.10 -1.98 -6.34
N LEU A 92 -1.39 -2.00 -7.48
CA LEU A 92 -0.50 -3.10 -7.84
C LEU A 92 0.95 -2.71 -7.62
N THR A 93 1.60 -3.36 -6.67
CA THR A 93 3.06 -3.28 -6.47
C THR A 93 3.73 -4.46 -7.14
N VAL A 94 4.80 -4.21 -7.90
CA VAL A 94 5.67 -5.24 -8.48
C VAL A 94 7.05 -5.09 -7.87
N SER A 95 7.54 -6.13 -7.22
CA SER A 95 8.81 -6.11 -6.46
C SER A 95 9.59 -7.41 -6.65
N SER A 96 10.90 -7.41 -6.35
CA SER A 96 11.70 -8.64 -6.38
C SER A 96 11.18 -9.66 -5.37
N ILE A 97 11.24 -10.95 -5.74
CA ILE A 97 10.93 -12.06 -4.84
C ILE A 97 11.79 -12.05 -3.58
N ASP A 98 13.03 -11.56 -3.65
CA ASP A 98 13.94 -11.48 -2.50
C ASP A 98 13.45 -10.54 -1.40
N ARG A 99 12.43 -9.72 -1.66
CA ARG A 99 11.84 -8.77 -0.70
C ARG A 99 10.54 -9.27 -0.07
N TRP A 100 10.21 -10.53 -0.26
CA TRP A 100 8.96 -11.11 0.22
C TRP A 100 8.72 -10.91 1.73
N GLU A 101 9.79 -10.86 2.55
CA GLU A 101 9.67 -10.72 4.00
C GLU A 101 8.93 -9.45 4.41
N GLY A 102 9.27 -8.29 3.81
CA GLY A 102 8.58 -7.04 4.08
C GLY A 102 7.09 -7.11 3.76
N TYR A 103 6.74 -7.68 2.62
CA TYR A 103 5.33 -7.82 2.20
C TYR A 103 4.54 -8.85 3.02
N CYS A 104 5.20 -9.80 3.66
CA CYS A 104 4.57 -10.84 4.45
C CYS A 104 4.49 -10.50 5.94
N TYR A 105 5.43 -9.73 6.47
CA TYR A 105 5.57 -9.57 7.92
C TYR A 105 5.43 -8.13 8.43
N ASP A 106 5.68 -7.11 7.61
CA ASP A 106 5.56 -5.72 8.05
C ASP A 106 4.09 -5.32 8.26
N ASP A 107 3.18 -5.92 7.48
CA ASP A 107 1.75 -5.80 7.69
C ASP A 107 1.12 -7.17 7.94
N HIS A 108 0.48 -7.33 9.10
CA HIS A 108 -0.23 -8.56 9.44
C HIS A 108 -1.53 -8.76 8.66
N LEU A 109 -1.97 -7.80 7.85
CA LEU A 109 -3.07 -7.93 6.90
C LEU A 109 -2.54 -8.41 5.54
N SER A 110 -1.97 -9.62 5.51
CA SER A 110 -1.36 -10.21 4.32
C SER A 110 -1.82 -11.65 4.11
N VAL A 111 -2.16 -11.99 2.85
CA VAL A 111 -2.55 -13.33 2.41
C VAL A 111 -1.79 -13.70 1.14
N VAL A 112 -1.08 -14.83 1.17
CA VAL A 112 -0.47 -15.40 -0.05
C VAL A 112 -1.56 -16.03 -0.90
N LEU A 113 -1.79 -15.48 -2.10
CA LEU A 113 -2.78 -15.96 -3.07
C LEU A 113 -2.19 -16.95 -4.07
N LEU A 114 -0.91 -16.83 -4.39
CA LEU A 114 -0.16 -17.70 -5.28
C LEU A 114 1.29 -17.77 -4.83
N ASP A 115 1.84 -18.96 -4.82
CA ASP A 115 3.27 -19.23 -4.62
C ASP A 115 3.67 -20.40 -5.51
N LYS A 116 4.28 -20.09 -6.66
CA LYS A 116 4.64 -21.10 -7.67
C LYS A 116 5.79 -22.00 -7.25
N ASP A 117 6.65 -21.48 -6.39
CA ASP A 117 7.88 -22.18 -5.98
C ASP A 117 7.76 -22.82 -4.57
N ASN A 118 6.64 -22.61 -3.88
CA ASN A 118 6.46 -22.96 -2.45
C ASN A 118 7.59 -22.39 -1.57
N ALA A 119 8.03 -21.17 -1.89
CA ALA A 119 9.16 -20.51 -1.23
C ALA A 119 8.73 -19.57 -0.10
N LEU A 120 7.45 -19.18 -0.05
CA LEU A 120 6.94 -18.28 0.96
C LEU A 120 6.53 -19.03 2.23
N PRO A 121 6.64 -18.43 3.41
CA PRO A 121 6.20 -19.04 4.65
C PRO A 121 4.67 -19.12 4.70
N LYS A 122 4.16 -20.09 5.48
CA LYS A 122 2.76 -20.08 5.83
C LYS A 122 2.47 -18.94 6.79
N LEU A 123 1.74 -17.94 6.33
CA LEU A 123 1.38 -16.78 7.14
C LEU A 123 0.33 -17.15 8.21
N PRO A 124 0.34 -16.47 9.36
CA PRO A 124 -0.74 -16.56 10.35
C PRO A 124 -2.04 -16.01 9.77
N VAL A 125 -3.15 -16.25 10.46
CA VAL A 125 -4.43 -15.63 10.10
C VAL A 125 -4.28 -14.11 10.16
N PRO A 126 -4.64 -13.37 9.09
CA PRO A 126 -4.49 -11.92 9.07
C PRO A 126 -5.24 -11.24 10.22
N ASN A 127 -4.62 -10.20 10.76
CA ASN A 127 -5.18 -9.42 11.86
C ASN A 127 -4.66 -7.97 11.86
N GLU A 128 -5.34 -7.09 12.57
CA GLU A 128 -5.09 -5.65 12.58
C GLU A 128 -4.01 -5.21 13.58
N SER A 129 -3.27 -6.11 14.19
CA SER A 129 -2.38 -5.78 15.32
C SER A 129 -1.27 -4.78 14.96
N THR A 130 -0.82 -4.75 13.72
CA THR A 130 0.16 -3.78 13.21
C THR A 130 -0.40 -2.36 13.10
N HIS A 131 -1.73 -2.23 12.98
CA HIS A 131 -2.44 -0.96 12.83
C HIS A 131 -2.93 -0.36 14.16
N TYR A 132 -2.81 -1.10 15.25
CA TYR A 132 -3.26 -0.58 16.55
C TYR A 132 -2.38 0.56 17.04
N VAL A 133 -3.04 1.61 17.50
CA VAL A 133 -2.36 2.74 18.16
C VAL A 133 -1.65 2.22 19.39
N LYS A 134 -0.32 2.39 19.42
CA LYS A 134 0.49 2.00 20.58
C LYS A 134 0.19 2.92 21.76
N LYS A 135 0.05 2.35 22.97
CA LYS A 135 -0.08 3.15 24.17
C LYS A 135 1.14 4.07 24.32
N PRO A 136 0.95 5.40 24.43
CA PRO A 136 2.07 6.31 24.58
C PRO A 136 2.78 6.08 25.91
N THR A 137 4.08 6.35 25.97
CA THR A 137 4.79 6.48 27.22
C THR A 137 4.33 7.75 27.95
N GLU A 138 4.56 7.83 29.24
CA GLU A 138 4.26 9.04 30.01
C GLU A 138 4.98 10.26 29.41
N ARG A 139 6.23 10.10 29.01
CA ARG A 139 7.01 11.15 28.36
C ARG A 139 6.38 11.62 27.05
N MET A 140 5.98 10.69 26.18
CA MET A 140 5.30 11.02 24.91
C MET A 140 3.99 11.77 25.14
N PHE A 141 3.22 11.37 26.16
CA PHE A 141 1.98 12.06 26.51
C PHE A 141 2.25 13.51 26.95
N PHE A 142 3.25 13.73 27.81
CA PHE A 142 3.63 15.06 28.24
C PHE A 142 4.15 15.92 27.08
N ASP A 143 4.96 15.36 26.18
CA ASP A 143 5.49 16.07 25.02
C ASP A 143 4.35 16.48 24.07
N CYS A 144 3.43 15.59 23.74
CA CYS A 144 2.24 15.91 22.94
C CYS A 144 1.37 16.99 23.58
N ARG A 145 1.14 16.91 24.89
CA ARG A 145 0.37 17.92 25.62
C ARG A 145 1.07 19.29 25.58
N THR A 146 2.37 19.29 25.75
CA THR A 146 3.15 20.54 25.74
C THR A 146 3.13 21.16 24.35
N GLU A 147 3.32 20.34 23.30
CA GLU A 147 3.27 20.79 21.92
C GLU A 147 1.89 21.35 21.56
N PHE A 148 0.81 20.70 21.97
CA PHE A 148 -0.55 21.20 21.76
C PHE A 148 -0.71 22.63 22.29
N TRP A 149 -0.27 22.89 23.51
CA TRP A 149 -0.35 24.22 24.10
C TRP A 149 0.62 25.20 23.45
N TRP A 150 1.77 24.74 23.01
CA TRP A 150 2.77 25.57 22.36
C TRP A 150 2.31 26.07 20.99
N VAL A 151 1.63 25.22 20.21
CA VAL A 151 1.15 25.59 18.87
C VAL A 151 -0.21 26.27 18.85
N SER A 152 -1.04 26.11 19.90
CA SER A 152 -2.37 26.73 19.99
C SER A 152 -2.38 28.25 19.74
N PRO A 153 -1.40 29.05 20.25
CA PRO A 153 -1.33 30.49 19.96
C PRO A 153 -1.13 30.82 18.48
N TYR A 154 -0.57 29.90 17.66
CA TYR A 154 -0.44 30.13 16.21
C TYR A 154 -1.80 30.15 15.51
N VAL A 155 -2.73 29.29 15.95
CA VAL A 155 -4.11 29.29 15.48
C VAL A 155 -4.75 30.64 15.76
N SER A 156 -4.65 31.12 16.99
CA SER A 156 -5.19 32.44 17.42
C SER A 156 -4.57 33.58 16.60
N LYS A 157 -3.25 33.56 16.37
CA LYS A 157 -2.56 34.55 15.54
C LYS A 157 -3.03 34.52 14.08
N GLY A 158 -3.19 33.32 13.52
CA GLY A 158 -3.68 33.14 12.14
C GLY A 158 -5.08 33.72 11.97
N LEU A 159 -5.98 33.38 12.88
CA LEU A 159 -7.37 33.91 12.88
C LEU A 159 -7.40 35.43 13.04
N TRP A 160 -6.66 35.97 13.97
CA TRP A 160 -6.58 37.43 14.17
C TRP A 160 -6.08 38.18 12.94
N ARG A 161 -5.13 37.60 12.20
CA ARG A 161 -4.55 38.18 10.99
C ARG A 161 -5.37 37.92 9.72
N GLY A 162 -6.46 37.15 9.79
CA GLY A 162 -7.23 36.71 8.62
C GLY A 162 -6.47 35.71 7.73
N GLN A 163 -5.45 35.04 8.26
CA GLN A 163 -4.59 34.07 7.55
C GLN A 163 -5.06 32.64 7.86
N LEU A 164 -6.24 32.25 7.33
CA LEU A 164 -6.86 30.97 7.64
C LEU A 164 -5.98 29.76 7.31
N LEU A 165 -5.19 29.82 6.23
CA LEU A 165 -4.29 28.72 5.83
C LEU A 165 -3.07 28.60 6.76
N PHE A 166 -2.82 29.60 7.59
CA PHE A 166 -1.76 29.57 8.61
C PHE A 166 -2.29 29.09 9.98
N ALA A 167 -3.60 29.26 10.20
CA ALA A 167 -4.26 28.79 11.42
C ALA A 167 -4.60 27.30 11.35
#